data_28e5a12b24f7a239c80945652ac5ec59
#
_entry.id   28e5a12b24f7a239c80945652ac5ec59
#
_cell.length_a   1.000
_cell.length_b   1.000
_cell.length_c   1.000
_cell.angle_alpha   90.00
_cell.angle_beta   90.00
_cell.angle_gamma   90.00
#
_symmetry.space_group_name_H-M   'P 1'
#
loop_
_entity.id
_entity.type
_entity.pdbx_description
1 polymer ?
#
loop_
_entity_poly.entity_id
_entity_poly.type
_entity_poly.pdbx_seq_one_letter_code
_entity_poly.pdbx_strand_id
1 'polypeptide(L)'
;MSSFDLIGKGLLPFMGGMRRFIPFLFNAAREVVPEAEWHKWSYLDMTCGSCAGSAAFGFYGMSVTANDLAMRSYIPAKVIFGKARSRPAVFRKIIMAAQCADLVPEGKKPGFQLIPKHLHPLACNMFDALYYASERGDVSEAEADYYRYMAIRWVLLNKNYMYFLKVPTFDLRQLRVQGKPWEKVVDVITNPLPALTKVARDVDHLIHAEQSARHQREPLIMRGDCRQNIKNVQWDRPSFVGLNPPTIGNSTFMQSNRVLDTLLFNEPQPQDDDMMPGDLWRSLILDTTEHVPPGHYVFSFVGDGALTWEEGCEQVFAKVGPIIKEWSFPWHGNADKKAGLVLLRRA
;
A
#
# COMPACT_ATOMS: atom_id res chain seq x y z
N MET A 1 19.23 -12.57 -0.04
CA MET A 1 17.78 -12.39 0.12
C MET A 1 17.24 -12.08 -1.26
N SER A 2 16.21 -12.77 -1.74
CA SER A 2 15.64 -12.46 -3.06
C SER A 2 14.94 -11.09 -3.03
N SER A 3 14.80 -10.44 -4.20
CA SER A 3 14.04 -9.20 -4.34
C SER A 3 12.60 -9.34 -3.80
N PHE A 4 11.99 -10.50 -4.01
CA PHE A 4 10.67 -10.81 -3.48
C PHE A 4 10.62 -10.88 -1.95
N ASP A 5 11.68 -11.38 -1.30
CA ASP A 5 11.76 -11.41 0.16
C ASP A 5 11.85 -10.00 0.75
N LEU A 6 12.61 -9.10 0.12
CA LEU A 6 12.71 -7.70 0.54
C LEU A 6 11.39 -6.97 0.41
N ILE A 7 10.72 -7.08 -0.74
CA ILE A 7 9.40 -6.52 -0.99
C ILE A 7 8.40 -7.07 0.04
N GLY A 8 8.46 -8.39 0.28
CA GLY A 8 7.59 -9.06 1.24
C GLY A 8 7.73 -8.56 2.68
N LYS A 9 8.95 -8.25 3.11
CA LYS A 9 9.28 -7.86 4.49
C LYS A 9 9.22 -6.36 4.74
N GLY A 10 9.62 -5.54 3.77
CA GLY A 10 9.67 -4.10 3.89
C GLY A 10 8.32 -3.41 3.76
N LEU A 11 7.40 -3.94 2.95
CA LEU A 11 6.10 -3.33 2.71
C LEU A 11 5.08 -3.57 3.83
N LEU A 12 4.13 -2.66 3.94
CA LEU A 12 2.95 -2.86 4.79
C LEU A 12 2.15 -4.09 4.32
N PRO A 13 1.63 -4.89 5.25
CA PRO A 13 0.66 -5.94 4.92
C PRO A 13 -0.67 -5.30 4.54
N PHE A 14 -0.85 -5.03 3.25
CA PHE A 14 -2.03 -4.34 2.74
C PHE A 14 -3.07 -5.35 2.26
N MET A 15 -4.34 -5.16 2.66
CA MET A 15 -5.44 -5.96 2.14
C MET A 15 -5.69 -5.57 0.67
N GLY A 16 -5.83 -6.55 -0.21
CA GLY A 16 -5.94 -6.31 -1.65
C GLY A 16 -4.63 -5.95 -2.35
N GLY A 17 -3.50 -5.98 -1.61
CA GLY A 17 -2.19 -5.63 -2.17
C GLY A 17 -1.73 -6.56 -3.28
N MET A 18 -1.08 -6.00 -4.28
CA MET A 18 -0.61 -6.68 -5.50
C MET A 18 0.58 -7.64 -5.29
N ARG A 19 1.09 -7.78 -4.05
CA ARG A 19 2.30 -8.56 -3.76
C ARG A 19 2.26 -9.98 -4.33
N ARG A 20 1.14 -10.69 -4.17
CA ARG A 20 0.98 -12.06 -4.68
C ARG A 20 0.95 -12.14 -6.21
N PHE A 21 0.70 -11.03 -6.88
CA PHE A 21 0.58 -10.95 -8.34
C PHE A 21 1.86 -10.48 -9.03
N ILE A 22 2.90 -10.10 -8.29
CA ILE A 22 4.19 -9.65 -8.86
C ILE A 22 4.75 -10.66 -9.86
N PRO A 23 4.73 -11.99 -9.62
CA PRO A 23 5.21 -12.96 -10.61
C PRO A 23 4.45 -12.87 -11.94
N PHE A 24 3.13 -12.66 -11.89
CA PHE A 24 2.34 -12.44 -13.11
C PHE A 24 2.74 -11.13 -13.80
N LEU A 25 2.85 -10.02 -13.07
CA LEU A 25 3.23 -8.73 -13.62
C LEU A 25 4.58 -8.81 -14.36
N PHE A 26 5.56 -9.49 -13.76
CA PHE A 26 6.87 -9.68 -14.37
C PHE A 26 6.82 -10.57 -15.61
N ASN A 27 6.10 -11.69 -15.54
CA ASN A 27 5.95 -12.57 -16.67
C ASN A 27 5.25 -11.87 -17.84
N ALA A 28 4.20 -11.10 -17.54
CA ALA A 28 3.51 -10.33 -18.57
C ALA A 28 4.37 -9.20 -19.14
N ALA A 29 5.16 -8.49 -18.32
CA ALA A 29 6.09 -7.48 -18.81
C ALA A 29 7.17 -8.08 -19.74
N ARG A 30 7.67 -9.29 -19.43
CA ARG A 30 8.66 -10.01 -20.27
C ARG A 30 8.14 -10.42 -21.63
N GLU A 31 6.81 -10.57 -21.81
CA GLU A 31 6.20 -10.78 -23.14
C GLU A 31 6.36 -9.56 -24.04
N VAL A 32 6.51 -8.39 -23.46
CA VAL A 32 6.62 -7.11 -24.17
C VAL A 32 8.06 -6.71 -24.39
N VAL A 33 8.90 -6.84 -23.34
CA VAL A 33 10.26 -6.31 -23.33
C VAL A 33 11.17 -7.17 -22.46
N PRO A 34 12.39 -7.50 -22.97
CA PRO A 34 13.40 -8.21 -22.18
C PRO A 34 13.73 -7.44 -20.87
N GLU A 35 13.91 -8.17 -19.78
CA GLU A 35 14.19 -7.59 -18.47
C GLU A 35 15.45 -6.69 -18.47
N ALA A 36 16.45 -7.02 -19.28
CA ALA A 36 17.66 -6.22 -19.45
C ALA A 36 17.39 -4.79 -19.97
N GLU A 37 16.24 -4.55 -20.59
CA GLU A 37 15.84 -3.25 -21.13
C GLU A 37 14.88 -2.48 -20.23
N TRP A 38 14.48 -3.04 -19.08
CA TRP A 38 13.51 -2.40 -18.19
C TRP A 38 13.97 -1.04 -17.67
N HIS A 39 15.26 -0.80 -17.57
CA HIS A 39 15.82 0.51 -17.21
C HIS A 39 15.48 1.65 -18.20
N LYS A 40 15.01 1.31 -19.41
CA LYS A 40 14.54 2.27 -20.43
C LYS A 40 13.05 2.55 -20.31
N TRP A 41 12.33 1.82 -19.45
CA TRP A 41 10.89 1.85 -19.28
C TRP A 41 10.47 2.53 -18.00
N SER A 42 9.19 2.91 -17.93
CA SER A 42 8.57 3.43 -16.72
C SER A 42 7.45 2.51 -16.24
N TYR A 43 7.27 2.44 -14.93
CA TYR A 43 6.11 1.85 -14.29
C TYR A 43 5.32 2.93 -13.56
N LEU A 44 4.10 3.19 -14.00
CA LEU A 44 3.20 4.18 -13.46
C LEU A 44 2.12 3.48 -12.65
N ASP A 45 2.27 3.42 -11.34
CA ASP A 45 1.34 2.78 -10.41
C ASP A 45 0.29 3.81 -9.97
N MET A 46 -0.80 3.92 -10.71
CA MET A 46 -1.79 4.98 -10.51
C MET A 46 -2.76 4.71 -9.35
N THR A 47 -2.70 3.50 -8.78
CA THR A 47 -3.45 3.06 -7.60
C THR A 47 -2.54 2.20 -6.73
N CYS A 48 -1.45 2.78 -6.24
CA CYS A 48 -0.28 2.03 -5.76
C CYS A 48 -0.50 1.21 -4.48
N GLY A 49 -1.52 1.54 -3.68
CA GLY A 49 -1.81 0.82 -2.45
C GLY A 49 -0.59 0.66 -1.54
N SER A 50 -0.10 -0.57 -1.38
CA SER A 50 1.13 -0.86 -0.62
C SER A 50 2.42 -0.60 -1.39
N CYS A 51 2.36 -0.06 -2.59
CA CYS A 51 3.49 0.14 -3.50
C CYS A 51 4.19 -1.16 -3.94
N ALA A 52 3.50 -2.30 -3.93
CA ALA A 52 4.13 -3.58 -4.23
C ALA A 52 4.59 -3.67 -5.69
N GLY A 53 3.77 -3.24 -6.64
CA GLY A 53 4.13 -3.15 -8.06
C GLY A 53 5.25 -2.15 -8.29
N SER A 54 5.09 -0.94 -7.75
CA SER A 54 6.08 0.13 -7.82
C SER A 54 7.45 -0.30 -7.31
N ALA A 55 7.50 -0.90 -6.10
CA ALA A 55 8.75 -1.40 -5.51
C ALA A 55 9.37 -2.53 -6.34
N ALA A 56 8.53 -3.42 -6.87
CA ALA A 56 8.99 -4.54 -7.68
C ALA A 56 9.67 -4.06 -8.98
N PHE A 57 9.01 -3.22 -9.75
CA PHE A 57 9.57 -2.72 -11.01
C PHE A 57 10.71 -1.71 -10.79
N GLY A 58 10.62 -0.86 -9.76
CA GLY A 58 11.70 0.05 -9.38
C GLY A 58 12.98 -0.69 -9.00
N PHE A 59 12.86 -1.80 -8.26
CA PHE A 59 13.98 -2.66 -7.91
C PHE A 59 14.70 -3.25 -9.14
N TYR A 60 13.99 -3.45 -10.23
CA TYR A 60 14.55 -3.89 -11.52
C TYR A 60 14.91 -2.73 -12.45
N GLY A 61 14.96 -1.52 -11.94
CA GLY A 61 15.51 -0.35 -12.63
C GLY A 61 14.55 0.45 -13.49
N MET A 62 13.25 0.13 -13.52
CA MET A 62 12.27 1.00 -14.17
C MET A 62 12.15 2.33 -13.43
N SER A 63 11.90 3.41 -14.16
CA SER A 63 11.47 4.66 -13.56
C SER A 63 10.08 4.49 -12.95
N VAL A 64 9.87 4.99 -11.74
CA VAL A 64 8.61 4.78 -11.01
C VAL A 64 7.83 6.07 -10.85
N THR A 65 6.54 6.01 -11.14
CA THR A 65 5.54 6.98 -10.69
C THR A 65 4.57 6.23 -9.78
N ALA A 66 4.36 6.70 -8.55
CA ALA A 66 3.43 6.12 -7.60
C ALA A 66 2.36 7.14 -7.23
N ASN A 67 1.10 6.80 -7.44
CA ASN A 67 -0.05 7.61 -7.10
C ASN A 67 -1.06 6.82 -6.27
N ASP A 68 -1.69 7.46 -5.30
CA ASP A 68 -2.87 6.94 -4.63
C ASP A 68 -3.71 8.11 -4.08
N LEU A 69 -4.98 7.87 -3.91
CA LEU A 69 -5.88 8.83 -3.27
C LEU A 69 -5.66 8.86 -1.75
N ALA A 70 -5.44 7.70 -1.15
CA ALA A 70 -5.41 7.51 0.29
C ALA A 70 -4.04 7.81 0.92
N MET A 71 -4.06 8.53 2.04
CA MET A 71 -2.84 8.86 2.80
C MET A 71 -2.11 7.61 3.28
N ARG A 72 -2.82 6.54 3.65
CA ARG A 72 -2.24 5.23 4.03
C ARG A 72 -1.39 4.58 2.94
N SER A 73 -1.58 4.97 1.67
CA SER A 73 -0.80 4.52 0.52
C SER A 73 0.27 5.55 0.12
N TYR A 74 -0.05 6.83 0.24
CA TYR A 74 0.87 7.93 -0.08
C TYR A 74 2.09 7.97 0.84
N ILE A 75 1.92 7.77 2.16
CA ILE A 75 3.05 7.72 3.10
C ILE A 75 4.02 6.56 2.79
N PRO A 76 3.57 5.31 2.56
CA PRO A 76 4.45 4.24 2.09
C PRO A 76 5.24 4.60 0.82
N ALA A 77 4.60 5.23 -0.16
CA ALA A 77 5.29 5.68 -1.37
C ALA A 77 6.41 6.70 -1.05
N LYS A 78 6.11 7.69 -0.22
CA LYS A 78 7.11 8.68 0.24
C LYS A 78 8.26 8.05 1.00
N VAL A 79 8.01 7.01 1.78
CA VAL A 79 9.05 6.31 2.54
C VAL A 79 9.94 5.47 1.62
N ILE A 80 9.34 4.68 0.73
CA ILE A 80 10.08 3.75 -0.13
C ILE A 80 10.87 4.51 -1.20
N PHE A 81 10.24 5.48 -1.84
CA PHE A 81 10.81 6.20 -2.99
C PHE A 81 11.39 7.56 -2.64
N GLY A 82 11.10 8.08 -1.46
CA GLY A 82 11.55 9.38 -1.00
C GLY A 82 12.96 9.39 -0.40
N LYS A 83 13.25 10.46 0.35
CA LYS A 83 14.53 10.67 1.03
C LYS A 83 14.47 10.39 2.54
N ALA A 84 13.32 9.94 3.04
CA ALA A 84 13.17 9.59 4.45
C ALA A 84 14.16 8.49 4.84
N ARG A 85 14.76 8.62 6.01
CA ARG A 85 15.73 7.65 6.54
C ARG A 85 15.45 7.38 8.00
N SER A 86 15.71 6.17 8.41
CA SER A 86 15.74 5.81 9.79
C SER A 86 17.02 6.31 10.46
N ARG A 87 16.88 6.72 11.73
CA ARG A 87 18.00 6.91 12.63
C ARG A 87 17.86 5.94 13.79
N PRO A 88 18.51 4.76 13.78
CA PRO A 88 18.26 3.68 14.75
C PRO A 88 18.36 4.13 16.22
N ALA A 89 19.28 5.02 16.55
CA ALA A 89 19.42 5.54 17.90
C ALA A 89 18.22 6.40 18.34
N VAL A 90 17.73 7.26 17.44
CA VAL A 90 16.55 8.11 17.68
C VAL A 90 15.30 7.25 17.79
N PHE A 91 15.12 6.30 16.87
CA PHE A 91 14.02 5.36 16.91
C PHE A 91 13.96 4.58 18.23
N ARG A 92 15.11 4.04 18.67
CA ARG A 92 15.21 3.34 19.96
C ARG A 92 14.82 4.26 21.12
N LYS A 93 15.30 5.52 21.13
CA LYS A 93 14.98 6.50 22.17
C LYS A 93 13.46 6.78 22.25
N ILE A 94 12.81 6.98 21.09
CA ILE A 94 11.37 7.23 21.01
C ILE A 94 10.59 6.03 21.56
N ILE A 95 10.94 4.82 21.16
CA ILE A 95 10.25 3.60 21.61
C ILE A 95 10.43 3.37 23.11
N MET A 96 11.63 3.57 23.64
CA MET A 96 11.88 3.43 25.08
C MET A 96 11.12 4.49 25.91
N ALA A 97 11.06 5.73 25.45
CA ALA A 97 10.29 6.77 26.12
C ALA A 97 8.78 6.47 26.12
N ALA A 98 8.25 5.92 25.04
CA ALA A 98 6.85 5.56 24.91
C ALA A 98 6.40 4.43 25.86
N GLN A 99 7.32 3.61 26.36
CA GLN A 99 7.01 2.59 27.37
C GLN A 99 6.75 3.19 28.75
N CYS A 100 7.26 4.39 29.01
CA CYS A 100 7.26 5.00 30.35
C CYS A 100 6.37 6.24 30.48
N ALA A 101 5.99 6.87 29.38
CA ALA A 101 5.28 8.14 29.39
C ALA A 101 4.32 8.29 28.20
N ASP A 102 3.31 9.13 28.40
CA ASP A 102 2.49 9.66 27.32
C ASP A 102 3.31 10.73 26.55
N LEU A 103 3.39 10.55 25.25
CA LEU A 103 4.19 11.40 24.35
C LEU A 103 3.29 12.14 23.34
N VAL A 104 2.05 12.43 23.72
CA VAL A 104 1.15 13.24 22.89
C VAL A 104 1.48 14.72 23.07
N PRO A 105 1.69 15.49 21.99
CA PRO A 105 1.87 16.92 22.08
C PRO A 105 0.62 17.62 22.61
N GLU A 106 0.81 18.77 23.26
CA GLU A 106 -0.29 19.58 23.79
C GLU A 106 -1.30 19.93 22.68
N GLY A 107 -2.58 19.83 23.00
CA GLY A 107 -3.68 20.09 22.07
C GLY A 107 -3.95 19.00 21.03
N LYS A 108 -3.16 17.92 20.99
CA LYS A 108 -3.38 16.79 20.08
C LYS A 108 -4.21 15.69 20.77
N LYS A 109 -4.89 14.89 19.94
CA LYS A 109 -5.65 13.74 20.42
C LYS A 109 -4.72 12.52 20.53
N PRO A 110 -4.62 11.88 21.70
CA PRO A 110 -3.85 10.66 21.85
C PRO A 110 -4.46 9.52 21.03
N GLY A 111 -3.62 8.65 20.48
CA GLY A 111 -4.04 7.53 19.65
C GLY A 111 -4.96 6.55 20.35
N PHE A 112 -4.80 6.35 21.66
CA PHE A 112 -5.71 5.51 22.44
C PHE A 112 -7.13 6.10 22.54
N GLN A 113 -7.31 7.42 22.47
CA GLN A 113 -8.63 8.05 22.38
C GLN A 113 -9.27 7.88 21.01
N LEU A 114 -8.44 7.78 19.97
CA LEU A 114 -8.90 7.54 18.59
C LEU A 114 -9.25 6.07 18.36
N ILE A 115 -8.48 5.13 19.00
CA ILE A 115 -8.58 3.69 18.74
C ILE A 115 -8.78 2.85 20.02
N PRO A 116 -9.42 3.33 21.09
CA PRO A 116 -9.42 2.66 22.39
C PRO A 116 -10.06 1.27 22.34
N LYS A 117 -10.95 1.04 21.39
CA LYS A 117 -11.68 -0.22 21.20
C LYS A 117 -10.88 -1.29 20.47
N HIS A 118 -9.79 -0.92 19.81
CA HIS A 118 -9.11 -1.77 18.85
C HIS A 118 -7.69 -2.15 19.23
N LEU A 119 -7.02 -1.36 20.05
CA LEU A 119 -5.62 -1.57 20.42
C LEU A 119 -5.41 -1.59 21.91
N HIS A 120 -4.36 -2.32 22.33
CA HIS A 120 -3.87 -2.25 23.70
C HIS A 120 -3.30 -0.85 24.01
N PRO A 121 -3.46 -0.29 25.24
CA PRO A 121 -2.96 1.04 25.60
C PRO A 121 -1.47 1.25 25.29
N LEU A 122 -0.61 0.27 25.55
CA LEU A 122 0.82 0.37 25.19
C LEU A 122 1.04 0.49 23.69
N ALA A 123 0.22 -0.18 22.85
CA ALA A 123 0.30 -0.03 21.42
C ALA A 123 -0.13 1.38 20.97
N CYS A 124 -1.11 1.97 21.63
CA CYS A 124 -1.51 3.35 21.42
C CYS A 124 -0.39 4.33 21.76
N ASN A 125 0.27 4.15 22.89
CA ASN A 125 1.41 5.00 23.30
C ASN A 125 2.56 4.91 22.28
N MET A 126 2.84 3.71 21.75
CA MET A 126 3.85 3.53 20.70
C MET A 126 3.43 4.21 19.41
N PHE A 127 2.15 4.13 19.05
CA PHE A 127 1.62 4.87 17.92
C PHE A 127 1.84 6.37 18.09
N ASP A 128 1.42 6.95 19.22
CA ASP A 128 1.55 8.38 19.49
C ASP A 128 3.01 8.83 19.47
N ALA A 129 3.88 8.04 20.08
CA ALA A 129 5.31 8.33 20.13
C ALA A 129 5.95 8.42 18.75
N LEU A 130 5.58 7.53 17.83
CA LEU A 130 6.10 7.51 16.47
C LEU A 130 5.40 8.54 15.58
N TYR A 131 4.08 8.66 15.72
CA TYR A 131 3.28 9.52 14.85
C TYR A 131 3.59 11.01 15.06
N TYR A 132 3.74 11.42 16.32
CA TYR A 132 4.01 12.81 16.69
C TYR A 132 5.50 13.14 16.89
N ALA A 133 6.41 12.25 16.46
CA ALA A 133 7.83 12.45 16.71
C ALA A 133 8.37 13.75 16.13
N SER A 134 7.90 14.19 14.96
CA SER A 134 8.33 15.47 14.37
C SER A 134 7.79 16.68 15.14
N GLU A 135 6.56 16.60 15.63
CA GLU A 135 5.93 17.70 16.39
C GLU A 135 6.57 17.91 17.76
N ARG A 136 7.15 16.86 18.33
CA ARG A 136 7.96 16.97 19.56
C ARG A 136 9.40 17.41 19.32
N GLY A 137 9.82 17.54 18.08
CA GLY A 137 11.21 17.84 17.73
C GLY A 137 12.18 16.65 17.85
N ASP A 138 11.68 15.43 18.01
CA ASP A 138 12.51 14.22 18.06
C ASP A 138 13.19 13.94 16.71
N VAL A 139 12.50 14.30 15.62
CA VAL A 139 12.96 14.11 14.25
C VAL A 139 12.64 15.33 13.39
N SER A 140 13.35 15.50 12.28
CA SER A 140 13.03 16.54 11.29
C SER A 140 11.72 16.21 10.56
N GLU A 141 11.08 17.22 9.97
CA GLU A 141 9.89 17.01 9.14
C GLU A 141 10.19 16.09 7.94
N ALA A 142 11.40 16.14 7.40
CA ALA A 142 11.84 15.25 6.32
C ALA A 142 11.89 13.77 6.73
N GLU A 143 11.99 13.48 8.03
CA GLU A 143 11.98 12.11 8.58
C GLU A 143 10.59 11.70 9.09
N ALA A 144 9.67 12.67 9.23
CA ALA A 144 8.36 12.44 9.86
C ALA A 144 7.58 11.29 9.18
N ASP A 145 7.60 11.23 7.86
CA ASP A 145 6.87 10.19 7.12
C ASP A 145 7.40 8.79 7.42
N TYR A 146 8.70 8.62 7.63
CA TYR A 146 9.28 7.34 8.05
C TYR A 146 8.71 6.90 9.40
N TYR A 147 8.63 7.83 10.35
CA TYR A 147 8.11 7.52 11.69
C TYR A 147 6.60 7.30 11.69
N ARG A 148 5.84 8.04 10.89
CA ARG A 148 4.41 7.77 10.62
C ARG A 148 4.20 6.38 10.01
N TYR A 149 5.06 5.99 9.05
CA TYR A 149 5.05 4.64 8.51
C TYR A 149 5.30 3.58 9.58
N MET A 150 6.24 3.81 10.48
CA MET A 150 6.50 2.92 11.61
C MET A 150 5.32 2.87 12.59
N ALA A 151 4.60 3.97 12.79
CA ALA A 151 3.37 4.00 13.57
C ALA A 151 2.28 3.10 12.94
N ILE A 152 2.07 3.19 11.63
CA ILE A 152 1.16 2.31 10.90
C ILE A 152 1.60 0.84 11.06
N ARG A 153 2.88 0.56 10.92
CA ARG A 153 3.42 -0.79 11.13
C ARG A 153 3.15 -1.29 12.54
N TRP A 154 3.29 -0.45 13.55
CA TRP A 154 2.99 -0.81 14.94
C TRP A 154 1.52 -1.19 15.12
N VAL A 155 0.60 -0.39 14.58
CA VAL A 155 -0.82 -0.71 14.58
C VAL A 155 -1.08 -2.08 13.95
N LEU A 156 -0.50 -2.35 12.78
CA LEU A 156 -0.69 -3.60 12.04
C LEU A 156 0.01 -4.82 12.66
N LEU A 157 1.04 -4.63 13.48
CA LEU A 157 1.64 -5.70 14.29
C LEU A 157 0.68 -6.15 15.41
N ASN A 158 -0.09 -5.22 15.96
CA ASN A 158 -1.04 -5.49 17.04
C ASN A 158 -2.39 -5.96 16.51
N LYS A 159 -2.82 -5.41 15.37
CA LYS A 159 -4.11 -5.73 14.80
C LYS A 159 -4.06 -5.59 13.28
N ASN A 160 -4.38 -6.65 12.57
CA ASN A 160 -4.44 -6.56 11.12
C ASN A 160 -5.76 -5.91 10.67
N TYR A 161 -5.82 -5.41 9.43
CA TYR A 161 -6.97 -4.70 8.87
C TYR A 161 -8.32 -5.37 9.09
N MET A 162 -8.40 -6.70 8.96
CA MET A 162 -9.67 -7.43 9.07
C MET A 162 -10.27 -7.39 10.48
N TYR A 163 -9.46 -7.14 11.50
CA TYR A 163 -9.91 -7.20 12.90
C TYR A 163 -10.43 -5.89 13.44
N PHE A 164 -10.22 -4.77 12.74
CA PHE A 164 -10.80 -3.49 13.13
C PHE A 164 -12.33 -3.52 13.15
N LEU A 165 -12.94 -4.41 12.37
CA LEU A 165 -14.39 -4.54 12.32
C LEU A 165 -14.92 -5.69 13.18
N LYS A 166 -14.22 -6.82 13.18
CA LYS A 166 -14.71 -8.05 13.83
C LYS A 166 -14.57 -8.04 15.34
N VAL A 167 -13.64 -7.24 15.87
CA VAL A 167 -13.34 -7.17 17.30
C VAL A 167 -13.30 -5.71 17.71
N PRO A 168 -14.43 -5.13 18.11
CA PRO A 168 -14.51 -3.71 18.47
C PRO A 168 -13.76 -3.40 19.75
N THR A 169 -13.50 -4.38 20.62
CA THR A 169 -12.76 -4.22 21.88
C THR A 169 -11.52 -5.09 21.89
N PHE A 170 -10.47 -4.63 22.55
CA PHE A 170 -9.30 -5.44 22.81
C PHE A 170 -9.66 -6.55 23.81
N ASP A 171 -9.79 -7.77 23.32
CA ASP A 171 -10.00 -8.95 24.15
C ASP A 171 -8.79 -9.89 24.02
N LEU A 172 -8.10 -10.08 25.12
CA LEU A 172 -6.93 -10.95 25.20
C LEU A 172 -7.20 -12.38 24.73
N ARG A 173 -8.43 -12.89 24.93
CA ARG A 173 -8.84 -14.23 24.53
C ARG A 173 -8.97 -14.37 23.01
N GLN A 174 -9.20 -13.28 22.31
CA GLN A 174 -9.40 -13.25 20.86
C GLN A 174 -8.09 -13.17 20.07
N LEU A 175 -6.98 -12.89 20.74
CA LEU A 175 -5.65 -12.92 20.13
C LEU A 175 -5.24 -14.34 19.66
N ARG A 176 -5.91 -15.38 20.16
CA ARG A 176 -5.81 -16.75 19.64
C ARG A 176 -6.31 -16.90 18.19
N VAL A 177 -7.18 -16.01 17.74
CA VAL A 177 -7.81 -16.08 16.39
C VAL A 177 -6.79 -15.90 15.25
N GLN A 178 -5.60 -15.36 15.55
CA GLN A 178 -4.56 -15.19 14.55
C GLN A 178 -3.59 -16.38 14.43
N GLY A 179 -3.87 -17.48 15.11
CA GLY A 179 -2.97 -18.64 15.14
C GLY A 179 -1.62 -18.38 15.80
N LYS A 180 -1.45 -17.23 16.46
CA LYS A 180 -0.25 -16.93 17.25
C LYS A 180 -0.49 -17.31 18.70
N PRO A 181 0.48 -17.98 19.35
CA PRO A 181 0.44 -18.16 20.77
C PRO A 181 0.32 -16.81 21.48
N TRP A 182 -0.50 -16.76 22.52
CA TRP A 182 -0.72 -15.58 23.34
C TRP A 182 0.60 -14.90 23.77
N GLU A 183 1.57 -15.69 24.22
CA GLU A 183 2.87 -15.23 24.66
C GLU A 183 3.58 -14.37 23.62
N LYS A 184 3.47 -14.75 22.34
CA LYS A 184 4.08 -13.97 21.24
C LYS A 184 3.39 -12.64 20.99
N VAL A 185 2.13 -12.51 21.35
CA VAL A 185 1.39 -11.25 21.23
C VAL A 185 1.71 -10.34 22.39
N VAL A 186 1.78 -10.88 23.61
CA VAL A 186 2.23 -10.15 24.79
C VAL A 186 3.64 -9.60 24.56
N ASP A 187 4.55 -10.40 24.05
CA ASP A 187 5.92 -9.97 23.74
C ASP A 187 5.96 -8.78 22.78
N VAL A 188 5.14 -8.80 21.73
CA VAL A 188 5.08 -7.68 20.77
C VAL A 188 4.59 -6.39 21.43
N ILE A 189 3.70 -6.49 22.41
CA ILE A 189 3.12 -5.34 23.12
C ILE A 189 4.07 -4.86 24.22
N THR A 190 4.59 -5.77 25.05
CA THR A 190 5.41 -5.43 26.23
C THR A 190 6.87 -5.20 25.91
N ASN A 191 7.40 -5.83 24.85
CA ASN A 191 8.75 -5.64 24.37
C ASN A 191 8.77 -5.39 22.84
N PRO A 192 8.28 -4.24 22.37
CA PRO A 192 8.12 -3.95 20.94
C PRO A 192 9.43 -3.71 20.22
N LEU A 193 10.49 -3.33 20.91
CA LEU A 193 11.73 -2.86 20.31
C LEU A 193 12.39 -3.88 19.38
N PRO A 194 12.51 -5.19 19.71
CA PRO A 194 13.08 -6.16 18.78
C PRO A 194 12.28 -6.29 17.49
N ALA A 195 10.94 -6.35 17.59
CA ALA A 195 10.06 -6.49 16.43
C ALA A 195 10.12 -5.26 15.52
N LEU A 196 10.01 -4.06 16.10
CA LEU A 196 10.07 -2.80 15.36
C LEU A 196 11.46 -2.53 14.79
N THR A 197 12.53 -2.86 15.50
CA THR A 197 13.90 -2.75 14.99
C THR A 197 14.11 -3.66 13.79
N LYS A 198 13.57 -4.87 13.82
CA LYS A 198 13.60 -5.77 12.65
C LYS A 198 12.82 -5.17 11.48
N VAL A 199 11.63 -4.64 11.72
CA VAL A 199 10.82 -3.99 10.68
C VAL A 199 11.54 -2.79 10.10
N ALA A 200 12.10 -1.90 10.94
CA ALA A 200 12.87 -0.75 10.48
C ALA A 200 14.03 -1.17 9.57
N ARG A 201 14.79 -2.18 9.97
CA ARG A 201 15.89 -2.73 9.15
C ARG A 201 15.38 -3.29 7.82
N ASP A 202 14.26 -4.01 7.81
CA ASP A 202 13.69 -4.58 6.58
C ASP A 202 13.20 -3.46 5.63
N VAL A 203 12.66 -2.36 6.16
CA VAL A 203 12.28 -1.15 5.42
C VAL A 203 13.53 -0.44 4.87
N ASP A 204 14.55 -0.23 5.69
CA ASP A 204 15.80 0.42 5.28
C ASP A 204 16.50 -0.38 4.16
N HIS A 205 16.49 -1.72 4.25
CA HIS A 205 17.01 -2.57 3.17
C HIS A 205 16.22 -2.43 1.87
N LEU A 206 14.89 -2.33 1.94
CA LEU A 206 14.05 -2.11 0.76
C LEU A 206 14.34 -0.75 0.12
N ILE A 207 14.43 0.31 0.93
CA ILE A 207 14.75 1.67 0.46
C ILE A 207 16.14 1.67 -0.21
N HIS A 208 17.12 1.08 0.45
CA HIS A 208 18.50 1.03 -0.08
C HIS A 208 18.58 0.26 -1.39
N ALA A 209 17.90 -0.88 -1.47
CA ALA A 209 17.87 -1.70 -2.68
C ALA A 209 17.20 -0.96 -3.85
N GLU A 210 16.08 -0.29 -3.60
CA GLU A 210 15.40 0.51 -4.61
C GLU A 210 16.28 1.65 -5.10
N GLN A 211 16.92 2.40 -4.19
CA GLN A 211 17.80 3.50 -4.55
C GLN A 211 19.04 3.06 -5.33
N SER A 212 19.59 1.90 -4.98
CA SER A 212 20.76 1.34 -5.69
C SER A 212 20.40 0.89 -7.10
N ALA A 213 19.14 0.54 -7.35
CA ALA A 213 18.65 0.13 -8.66
C ALA A 213 18.26 1.31 -9.57
N ARG A 214 18.09 2.50 -9.00
CA ARG A 214 17.75 3.71 -9.78
C ARG A 214 18.85 4.05 -10.77
N HIS A 215 18.52 4.08 -12.04
CA HIS A 215 19.51 4.38 -13.05
C HIS A 215 19.59 5.87 -13.42
N GLN A 216 18.50 6.61 -13.46
CA GLN A 216 18.54 7.96 -14.04
C GLN A 216 17.45 8.95 -13.59
N ARG A 217 16.37 8.52 -12.92
CA ARG A 217 15.25 9.40 -12.62
C ARG A 217 14.76 9.25 -11.19
N GLU A 218 14.54 10.38 -10.54
CA GLU A 218 13.88 10.39 -9.24
C GLU A 218 12.42 9.93 -9.41
N PRO A 219 11.91 9.04 -8.54
CA PRO A 219 10.53 8.62 -8.57
C PRO A 219 9.57 9.79 -8.38
N LEU A 220 8.49 9.80 -9.14
CA LEU A 220 7.41 10.77 -8.97
C LEU A 220 6.37 10.19 -8.02
N ILE A 221 6.09 10.91 -6.93
CA ILE A 221 5.11 10.49 -5.94
C ILE A 221 3.98 11.52 -5.93
N MET A 222 2.78 11.05 -6.20
CA MET A 222 1.59 11.90 -6.28
C MET A 222 0.53 11.42 -5.30
N ARG A 223 -0.35 12.34 -4.88
CA ARG A 223 -1.55 12.01 -4.14
C ARG A 223 -2.76 12.65 -4.84
N GLY A 224 -3.77 11.85 -5.11
CA GLY A 224 -5.02 12.32 -5.70
C GLY A 224 -5.68 11.32 -6.64
N ASP A 225 -6.74 11.78 -7.27
CA ASP A 225 -7.48 10.99 -8.25
C ASP A 225 -6.58 10.66 -9.46
N CYS A 226 -6.46 9.37 -9.75
CA CYS A 226 -5.63 8.89 -10.86
C CYS A 226 -6.06 9.45 -12.21
N ARG A 227 -7.37 9.71 -12.42
CA ARG A 227 -7.91 10.33 -13.65
C ARG A 227 -7.40 11.75 -13.89
N GLN A 228 -7.08 12.47 -12.81
CA GLN A 228 -6.52 13.81 -12.89
C GLN A 228 -4.98 13.76 -12.93
N ASN A 229 -4.39 12.94 -12.08
CA ASN A 229 -2.94 12.88 -11.96
C ASN A 229 -2.26 12.26 -13.17
N ILE A 230 -2.91 11.35 -13.90
CA ILE A 230 -2.39 10.78 -15.15
C ILE A 230 -2.10 11.85 -16.21
N LYS A 231 -2.84 12.97 -16.20
CA LYS A 231 -2.64 14.10 -17.12
C LYS A 231 -1.32 14.85 -16.89
N ASN A 232 -0.74 14.70 -15.71
CA ASN A 232 0.51 15.35 -15.32
C ASN A 232 1.74 14.46 -15.58
N VAL A 233 1.53 13.24 -16.10
CA VAL A 233 2.61 12.30 -16.40
C VAL A 233 3.32 12.70 -17.69
N GLN A 234 4.65 12.63 -17.67
CA GLN A 234 5.47 12.81 -18.86
C GLN A 234 5.65 11.46 -19.55
N TRP A 235 5.22 11.38 -20.81
CA TRP A 235 5.26 10.17 -21.65
C TRP A 235 6.52 10.11 -22.54
N ASP A 236 7.66 10.39 -21.95
CA ASP A 236 8.95 10.41 -22.64
C ASP A 236 9.60 9.01 -22.81
N ARG A 237 8.99 7.99 -22.23
CA ARG A 237 9.44 6.59 -22.29
C ARG A 237 8.28 5.65 -22.48
N PRO A 238 8.51 4.47 -23.12
CA PRO A 238 7.52 3.41 -23.09
C PRO A 238 7.19 3.02 -21.65
N SER A 239 5.93 2.78 -21.37
CA SER A 239 5.48 2.65 -19.99
C SER A 239 4.48 1.52 -19.80
N PHE A 240 4.53 0.91 -18.60
CA PHE A 240 3.46 0.11 -18.06
C PHE A 240 2.68 0.95 -17.04
N VAL A 241 1.37 0.99 -17.18
CA VAL A 241 0.46 1.71 -16.26
C VAL A 241 -0.28 0.68 -15.41
N GLY A 242 -0.09 0.71 -14.11
CA GLY A 242 -0.79 -0.14 -13.15
C GLY A 242 -2.09 0.53 -12.69
N LEU A 243 -3.21 -0.13 -12.91
CA LEU A 243 -4.55 0.27 -12.46
C LEU A 243 -5.21 -0.88 -11.72
N ASN A 244 -5.16 -0.82 -10.40
CA ASN A 244 -5.79 -1.78 -9.51
C ASN A 244 -6.65 -1.06 -8.47
N PRO A 245 -7.69 -0.33 -8.90
CA PRO A 245 -8.59 0.32 -7.96
C PRO A 245 -9.33 -0.73 -7.11
N PRO A 246 -9.82 -0.35 -5.91
CA PRO A 246 -10.58 -1.25 -5.08
C PRO A 246 -11.78 -1.79 -5.84
N THR A 247 -11.89 -3.11 -5.93
CA THR A 247 -13.08 -3.76 -6.51
C THR A 247 -14.20 -3.80 -5.50
N ILE A 248 -15.42 -3.57 -5.96
CA ILE A 248 -16.63 -3.57 -5.13
C ILE A 248 -16.97 -4.98 -4.65
N GLY A 249 -17.82 -5.02 -3.64
CA GLY A 249 -18.29 -6.24 -2.99
C GLY A 249 -17.49 -6.57 -1.72
N ASN A 250 -16.44 -5.84 -1.42
CA ASN A 250 -15.72 -6.03 -0.17
C ASN A 250 -15.94 -4.87 0.81
N SER A 251 -17.17 -4.75 1.34
CA SER A 251 -17.51 -3.78 2.38
C SER A 251 -16.53 -3.83 3.56
N THR A 252 -16.05 -5.02 3.91
CA THR A 252 -15.04 -5.22 4.96
C THR A 252 -13.72 -4.53 4.63
N PHE A 253 -13.30 -4.55 3.37
CA PHE A 253 -12.08 -3.87 2.93
C PHE A 253 -12.21 -2.35 3.05
N MET A 254 -13.27 -1.79 2.51
CA MET A 254 -13.51 -0.34 2.54
C MET A 254 -13.65 0.17 3.98
N GLN A 255 -14.45 -0.50 4.81
CA GLN A 255 -14.65 -0.12 6.21
C GLN A 255 -13.35 -0.22 7.03
N SER A 256 -12.53 -1.26 6.83
CA SER A 256 -11.24 -1.38 7.51
C SER A 256 -10.28 -0.27 7.12
N ASN A 257 -10.27 0.12 5.85
CA ASN A 257 -9.45 1.23 5.37
C ASN A 257 -9.93 2.58 5.89
N ARG A 258 -11.25 2.81 5.96
CA ARG A 258 -11.84 4.02 6.58
C ARG A 258 -11.38 4.20 8.02
N VAL A 259 -11.40 3.11 8.81
CA VAL A 259 -10.90 3.16 10.18
C VAL A 259 -9.46 3.65 10.20
N LEU A 260 -8.59 3.11 9.36
CA LEU A 260 -7.20 3.53 9.30
C LEU A 260 -7.05 5.00 8.86
N ASP A 261 -7.74 5.42 7.82
CA ASP A 261 -7.63 6.77 7.30
C ASP A 261 -8.14 7.81 8.32
N THR A 262 -9.27 7.53 8.97
CA THR A 262 -9.81 8.43 9.98
C THR A 262 -8.92 8.50 11.23
N LEU A 263 -8.45 7.35 11.69
CA LEU A 263 -7.72 7.26 12.95
C LEU A 263 -6.27 7.73 12.83
N LEU A 264 -5.62 7.38 11.72
CA LEU A 264 -4.21 7.70 11.52
C LEU A 264 -3.98 9.09 10.92
N PHE A 265 -4.92 9.57 10.12
CA PHE A 265 -4.69 10.78 9.32
C PHE A 265 -5.74 11.86 9.54
N ASN A 266 -6.74 11.60 10.38
CA ASN A 266 -7.89 12.48 10.58
C ASN A 266 -8.59 12.85 9.26
N GLU A 267 -8.55 11.95 8.30
CA GLU A 267 -9.27 12.13 7.03
C GLU A 267 -10.77 11.85 7.26
N PRO A 268 -11.66 12.61 6.61
CA PRO A 268 -13.09 12.38 6.73
C PRO A 268 -13.41 10.95 6.27
N GLN A 269 -14.30 10.28 6.98
CA GLN A 269 -14.83 9.01 6.52
C GLN A 269 -15.57 9.25 5.21
N PRO A 270 -15.26 8.50 4.14
CA PRO A 270 -16.10 8.51 2.96
C PRO A 270 -17.54 8.17 3.37
N GLN A 271 -18.51 8.82 2.77
CA GLN A 271 -19.92 8.45 3.01
C GLN A 271 -20.20 7.07 2.42
N ASP A 272 -21.30 6.45 2.83
CA ASP A 272 -21.64 5.08 2.36
C ASP A 272 -21.75 4.98 0.83
N ASP A 273 -22.04 6.10 0.16
CA ASP A 273 -22.08 6.24 -1.29
C ASP A 273 -20.71 6.21 -1.98
N ASP A 274 -19.61 6.34 -1.23
CA ASP A 274 -18.25 6.22 -1.76
C ASP A 274 -17.80 4.76 -1.98
N MET A 275 -18.67 3.80 -1.76
CA MET A 275 -18.46 2.46 -2.27
C MET A 275 -18.47 2.53 -3.79
N MET A 276 -17.34 2.19 -4.43
CA MET A 276 -17.25 2.23 -5.88
C MET A 276 -18.34 1.37 -6.54
N PRO A 277 -19.43 1.92 -7.06
CA PRO A 277 -20.35 1.17 -7.90
C PRO A 277 -19.61 0.69 -9.15
N GLY A 278 -20.05 -0.39 -9.76
CA GLY A 278 -19.38 -0.95 -10.95
C GLY A 278 -19.12 0.08 -12.04
N ASP A 279 -20.01 1.05 -12.14
CA ASP A 279 -19.87 2.18 -13.05
C ASP A 279 -18.68 3.08 -12.68
N LEU A 280 -18.42 3.31 -11.40
CA LEU A 280 -17.28 4.12 -10.98
C LEU A 280 -15.95 3.37 -11.24
N TRP A 281 -15.88 2.05 -10.99
CA TRP A 281 -14.70 1.25 -11.33
C TRP A 281 -14.44 1.29 -12.85
N ARG A 282 -15.51 1.12 -13.65
CA ARG A 282 -15.44 1.20 -15.12
C ARG A 282 -14.95 2.56 -15.58
N SER A 283 -15.56 3.63 -15.10
CA SER A 283 -15.19 5.00 -15.45
C SER A 283 -13.75 5.29 -15.03
N LEU A 284 -13.33 4.87 -13.85
CA LEU A 284 -11.96 5.09 -13.37
C LEU A 284 -10.92 4.46 -14.29
N ILE A 285 -11.13 3.22 -14.75
CA ILE A 285 -10.23 2.57 -15.70
C ILE A 285 -10.27 3.28 -17.05
N LEU A 286 -11.46 3.51 -17.62
CA LEU A 286 -11.61 4.09 -18.94
C LEU A 286 -11.09 5.54 -18.99
N ASP A 287 -11.52 6.39 -18.06
CA ASP A 287 -11.10 7.79 -18.02
C ASP A 287 -9.60 7.93 -17.79
N THR A 288 -9.01 7.06 -16.96
CA THR A 288 -7.55 7.09 -16.75
C THR A 288 -6.82 6.64 -18.00
N THR A 289 -7.27 5.55 -18.64
CA THR A 289 -6.59 4.99 -19.81
C THR A 289 -6.78 5.83 -21.07
N GLU A 290 -7.80 6.70 -21.14
CA GLU A 290 -7.97 7.66 -22.22
C GLU A 290 -6.75 8.58 -22.38
N HIS A 291 -6.08 8.88 -21.26
CA HIS A 291 -4.88 9.71 -21.25
C HIS A 291 -3.56 8.95 -21.40
N VAL A 292 -3.62 7.63 -21.54
CA VAL A 292 -2.43 6.81 -21.85
C VAL A 292 -2.23 6.82 -23.38
N PRO A 293 -1.08 7.27 -23.88
CA PRO A 293 -0.84 7.31 -25.32
C PRO A 293 -0.87 5.91 -25.97
N PRO A 294 -1.20 5.81 -27.26
CA PRO A 294 -1.09 4.57 -28.00
C PRO A 294 0.31 3.94 -27.92
N GLY A 295 0.36 2.62 -27.89
CA GLY A 295 1.60 1.86 -27.82
C GLY A 295 2.15 1.61 -26.41
N HIS A 296 1.62 2.28 -25.39
CA HIS A 296 1.88 1.97 -23.97
C HIS A 296 1.04 0.78 -23.50
N TYR A 297 1.33 0.27 -22.32
CA TYR A 297 0.69 -0.93 -21.80
C TYR A 297 -0.01 -0.65 -20.48
N VAL A 298 -1.12 -1.33 -20.23
CA VAL A 298 -1.94 -1.17 -19.02
C VAL A 298 -2.09 -2.51 -18.31
N PHE A 299 -1.65 -2.58 -17.07
CA PHE A 299 -2.02 -3.64 -16.14
C PHE A 299 -3.32 -3.27 -15.44
N SER A 300 -4.29 -4.14 -15.46
CA SER A 300 -5.52 -3.94 -14.70
C SER A 300 -5.98 -5.21 -14.03
N PHE A 301 -6.73 -5.03 -12.95
CA PHE A 301 -7.34 -6.11 -12.19
C PHE A 301 -8.85 -5.94 -12.18
N VAL A 302 -9.57 -7.03 -12.40
CA VAL A 302 -11.00 -7.13 -12.15
C VAL A 302 -11.26 -8.26 -11.16
N GLY A 303 -12.03 -7.96 -10.14
CA GLY A 303 -12.51 -8.94 -9.16
C GLY A 303 -14.02 -8.97 -9.17
N ASP A 304 -14.58 -10.15 -8.89
CA ASP A 304 -16.01 -10.37 -8.84
C ASP A 304 -16.66 -9.58 -7.69
N GLY A 305 -17.32 -8.52 -8.03
CA GLY A 305 -18.02 -7.66 -7.09
C GLY A 305 -18.67 -6.46 -7.77
N ALA A 306 -17.98 -5.86 -8.74
CA ALA A 306 -18.48 -4.75 -9.53
C ALA A 306 -18.97 -5.22 -10.90
N LEU A 307 -18.18 -6.09 -11.52
CA LEU A 307 -18.42 -6.69 -12.81
C LEU A 307 -17.97 -8.15 -12.75
N THR A 308 -18.59 -9.02 -13.54
CA THR A 308 -18.03 -10.34 -13.79
C THR A 308 -16.74 -10.21 -14.58
N TRP A 309 -15.94 -11.26 -14.64
CA TRP A 309 -14.74 -11.31 -15.47
C TRP A 309 -15.07 -11.03 -16.95
N GLU A 310 -16.12 -11.65 -17.45
CA GLU A 310 -16.60 -11.52 -18.81
C GLU A 310 -17.04 -10.09 -19.13
N GLU A 311 -17.84 -9.49 -18.25
CA GLU A 311 -18.26 -8.08 -18.40
C GLU A 311 -17.05 -7.12 -18.34
N GLY A 312 -16.06 -7.39 -17.49
CA GLY A 312 -14.81 -6.62 -17.43
C GLY A 312 -14.04 -6.68 -18.75
N CYS A 313 -13.93 -7.87 -19.35
CA CYS A 313 -13.28 -8.05 -20.63
C CYS A 313 -14.03 -7.31 -21.76
N GLU A 314 -15.35 -7.47 -21.83
CA GLU A 314 -16.17 -6.90 -22.92
C GLU A 314 -16.36 -5.38 -22.79
N GLN A 315 -16.70 -4.91 -21.61
CA GLN A 315 -17.13 -3.52 -21.40
C GLN A 315 -15.99 -2.55 -21.11
N VAL A 316 -14.86 -3.05 -20.60
CA VAL A 316 -13.73 -2.22 -20.18
C VAL A 316 -12.48 -2.55 -21.01
N PHE A 317 -11.96 -3.76 -20.92
CA PHE A 317 -10.67 -4.07 -21.52
C PHE A 317 -10.70 -4.00 -23.04
N ALA A 318 -11.77 -4.44 -23.68
CA ALA A 318 -11.93 -4.31 -25.13
C ALA A 318 -11.86 -2.85 -25.64
N LYS A 319 -12.25 -1.88 -24.78
CA LYS A 319 -12.18 -0.45 -25.12
C LYS A 319 -10.80 0.15 -24.88
N VAL A 320 -10.00 -0.43 -23.98
CA VAL A 320 -8.62 0.02 -23.74
C VAL A 320 -7.71 -0.43 -24.87
N GLY A 321 -7.85 -1.68 -25.30
CA GLY A 321 -7.06 -2.24 -26.40
C GLY A 321 -6.91 -3.76 -26.30
N PRO A 322 -6.12 -4.39 -27.19
CA PRO A 322 -5.96 -5.83 -27.21
C PRO A 322 -5.29 -6.36 -25.94
N ILE A 323 -5.83 -7.48 -25.43
CA ILE A 323 -5.23 -8.24 -24.34
C ILE A 323 -3.97 -8.93 -24.87
N ILE A 324 -2.82 -8.64 -24.26
CA ILE A 324 -1.54 -9.27 -24.54
C ILE A 324 -1.36 -10.53 -23.68
N LYS A 325 -1.75 -10.42 -22.41
CA LYS A 325 -1.70 -11.53 -21.45
C LYS A 325 -2.81 -11.40 -20.43
N GLU A 326 -3.37 -12.54 -20.06
CA GLU A 326 -4.37 -12.62 -19.01
C GLU A 326 -4.05 -13.75 -18.02
N TRP A 327 -4.57 -13.60 -16.80
CA TRP A 327 -4.55 -14.62 -15.79
C TRP A 327 -5.83 -14.51 -14.96
N SER A 328 -6.66 -15.53 -15.03
CA SER A 328 -7.88 -15.63 -14.24
C SER A 328 -7.78 -16.73 -13.19
N PHE A 329 -8.48 -16.56 -12.10
CA PHE A 329 -8.52 -17.51 -10.99
C PHE A 329 -9.86 -17.45 -10.24
N PRO A 330 -10.26 -18.52 -9.51
CA PRO A 330 -11.47 -18.52 -8.69
C PRO A 330 -11.42 -17.42 -7.62
N TRP A 331 -12.49 -16.63 -7.52
CA TRP A 331 -12.58 -15.56 -6.54
C TRP A 331 -12.98 -16.12 -5.16
N HIS A 332 -12.17 -15.88 -4.13
CA HIS A 332 -12.38 -16.39 -2.77
C HIS A 332 -12.70 -17.89 -2.66
N GLY A 333 -12.15 -18.70 -3.58
CA GLY A 333 -12.39 -20.15 -3.61
C GLY A 333 -13.75 -20.57 -4.19
N ASN A 334 -14.55 -19.62 -4.69
CA ASN A 334 -15.79 -19.94 -5.41
C ASN A 334 -15.45 -20.16 -6.90
N ALA A 335 -15.69 -21.38 -7.39
CA ALA A 335 -15.40 -21.76 -8.77
C ALA A 335 -16.29 -21.02 -9.81
N ASP A 336 -17.47 -20.59 -9.39
CA ASP A 336 -18.44 -19.89 -10.25
C ASP A 336 -18.11 -18.41 -10.40
N LYS A 337 -17.17 -17.89 -9.59
CA LYS A 337 -16.77 -16.49 -9.58
C LYS A 337 -15.31 -16.36 -9.95
N LYS A 338 -15.03 -15.52 -10.92
CA LYS A 338 -13.66 -15.30 -11.41
C LYS A 338 -13.16 -13.91 -11.08
N ALA A 339 -11.89 -13.83 -10.83
CA ALA A 339 -11.13 -12.58 -10.84
C ALA A 339 -9.92 -12.76 -11.75
N GLY A 340 -9.36 -11.68 -12.21
CA GLY A 340 -8.20 -11.80 -13.08
C GLY A 340 -7.39 -10.53 -13.21
N LEU A 341 -6.22 -10.72 -13.79
CA LEU A 341 -5.26 -9.69 -14.17
C LEU A 341 -5.07 -9.74 -15.68
N VAL A 342 -4.98 -8.58 -16.28
CA VAL A 342 -4.71 -8.44 -17.70
C VAL A 342 -3.54 -7.48 -17.92
N LEU A 343 -2.78 -7.75 -18.99
CA LEU A 343 -1.92 -6.79 -19.63
C LEU A 343 -2.53 -6.43 -20.98
N LEU A 344 -2.81 -5.17 -21.17
CA LEU A 344 -3.41 -4.60 -22.38
C LEU A 344 -2.40 -3.72 -23.09
N ARG A 345 -2.44 -3.66 -24.42
CA ARG A 345 -1.76 -2.63 -25.19
C ARG A 345 -2.73 -1.51 -25.49
N ARG A 346 -2.37 -0.28 -25.17
CA ARG A 346 -3.20 0.87 -25.52
C ARG A 346 -3.25 1.02 -27.05
N ALA A 347 -4.47 1.00 -27.58
CA ALA A 347 -4.73 1.12 -29.01
C ALA A 347 -4.55 2.55 -29.51
#